data_52d5947ee53cd7bac4cc9606432d8914
#
_entry.id   52d5947ee53cd7bac4cc9606432d8914
#
_cell.length_a   1.000
_cell.length_b   1.000
_cell.length_c   1.000
_cell.angle_alpha   90.00
_cell.angle_beta   90.00
_cell.angle_gamma   90.00
#
_symmetry.space_group_name_H-M   'P 1'
#
loop_
_entity.id
_entity.type
_entity.pdbx_description
1 polymer ?
#
loop_
_entity_poly.entity_id
_entity_poly.type
_entity_poly.pdbx_seq_one_letter_code
_entity_poly.pdbx_strand_id
1 'polypeptide(L)'
;MSPDKFFSSRAALVTLIAACAVVVISVGIRQTFGLFYFDFETDLNVSMTDFGFAMGIQLLLWGFFGPIFGIITDKYGGAIAIFLGFIFYLLGLAMLYSGINTGFYFTLSMGVLIGVGLGSTAISIPVSIVAKHFPLSKRTVATSIVTAVGSFGYFLSPLF
;
A
#
# COMPACT_ATOMS: atom_id res chain seq x y z
N MET A 1 12.84 27.83 18.11
CA MET A 1 12.06 27.83 16.87
C MET A 1 10.61 27.60 17.26
N SER A 2 9.69 28.56 17.00
CA SER A 2 8.31 28.45 17.49
C SER A 2 7.60 27.26 16.84
N PRO A 3 6.77 26.50 17.58
CA PRO A 3 6.07 25.31 17.05
C PRO A 3 5.18 25.58 15.85
N ASP A 4 4.74 26.83 15.69
CA ASP A 4 3.83 27.24 14.62
C ASP A 4 4.49 27.33 13.24
N LYS A 5 5.81 27.54 13.18
CA LYS A 5 6.55 27.57 11.90
C LYS A 5 6.69 26.21 11.22
N PHE A 6 6.48 25.11 11.94
CA PHE A 6 6.61 23.76 11.37
C PHE A 6 5.40 23.32 10.55
N PHE A 7 4.19 23.77 10.88
CA PHE A 7 3.00 23.54 10.03
C PHE A 7 2.95 24.46 8.82
N SER A 8 3.70 25.56 8.85
CA SER A 8 3.87 26.45 7.69
C SER A 8 5.03 26.03 6.79
N SER A 9 5.79 24.98 7.13
CA SER A 9 6.78 24.40 6.25
C SER A 9 6.04 23.68 5.11
N ARG A 10 6.13 24.21 3.90
CA ARG A 10 5.61 23.58 2.68
C ARG A 10 6.01 22.10 2.59
N ALA A 11 7.21 21.74 3.06
CA ALA A 11 7.72 20.38 3.09
C ALA A 11 6.88 19.43 3.97
N ALA A 12 6.48 19.83 5.17
CA ALA A 12 5.67 18.99 6.06
C ALA A 12 4.26 18.75 5.49
N LEU A 13 3.67 19.79 4.88
CA LEU A 13 2.36 19.67 4.24
C LEU A 13 2.43 18.76 3.00
N VAL A 14 3.45 18.90 2.16
CA VAL A 14 3.65 18.04 1.00
C VAL A 14 3.86 16.58 1.43
N THR A 15 4.65 16.34 2.48
CA THR A 15 4.84 14.99 3.03
C THR A 15 3.53 14.38 3.52
N LEU A 16 2.69 15.17 4.20
CA LEU A 16 1.38 14.71 4.68
C LEU A 16 0.45 14.34 3.51
N ILE A 17 0.35 15.22 2.51
CA ILE A 17 -0.49 14.99 1.32
C ILE A 17 0.02 13.75 0.56
N ALA A 18 1.32 13.64 0.34
CA ALA A 18 1.91 12.49 -0.33
C ALA A 18 1.66 11.18 0.44
N ALA A 19 1.81 11.19 1.75
CA ALA A 19 1.52 10.03 2.60
C ALA A 19 0.05 9.61 2.51
N CYS A 20 -0.88 10.57 2.56
CA CYS A 20 -2.31 10.31 2.39
C CYS A 20 -2.61 9.73 1.00
N ALA A 21 -2.05 10.31 -0.07
CA ALA A 21 -2.24 9.82 -1.43
C ALA A 21 -1.75 8.39 -1.61
N VAL A 22 -0.55 8.06 -1.11
CA VAL A 22 0.01 6.70 -1.17
C VAL A 22 -0.91 5.71 -0.48
N VAL A 23 -1.41 6.02 0.73
CA VAL A 23 -2.28 5.11 1.48
C VAL A 23 -3.62 4.91 0.76
N VAL A 24 -4.27 6.00 0.31
CA VAL A 24 -5.56 5.91 -0.39
C VAL A 24 -5.46 5.09 -1.66
N ILE A 25 -4.44 5.37 -2.49
CA ILE A 25 -4.25 4.66 -3.75
C ILE A 25 -3.96 3.17 -3.49
N SER A 26 -3.04 2.85 -2.57
CA SER A 26 -2.66 1.47 -2.28
C SER A 26 -3.82 0.66 -1.72
N VAL A 27 -4.55 1.23 -0.77
CA VAL A 27 -5.72 0.58 -0.16
C VAL A 27 -6.87 0.49 -1.16
N GLY A 28 -7.12 1.56 -1.92
CA GLY A 28 -8.17 1.61 -2.94
C GLY A 28 -7.97 0.53 -4.00
N ILE A 29 -6.80 0.46 -4.64
CA ILE A 29 -6.49 -0.55 -5.65
C ILE A 29 -6.65 -1.97 -5.07
N ARG A 30 -6.14 -2.21 -3.85
CA ARG A 30 -6.28 -3.52 -3.21
C ARG A 30 -7.75 -3.95 -3.05
N GLN A 31 -8.63 -3.03 -2.68
CA GLN A 31 -10.04 -3.33 -2.47
C GLN A 31 -10.78 -3.60 -3.78
N THR A 32 -10.37 -3.00 -4.90
CA THR A 32 -11.00 -3.25 -6.20
C THR A 32 -10.75 -4.67 -6.72
N PHE A 33 -9.69 -5.36 -6.28
CA PHE A 33 -9.41 -6.73 -6.71
C PHE A 33 -10.57 -7.70 -6.46
N GLY A 34 -11.30 -7.53 -5.36
CA GLY A 34 -12.48 -8.33 -5.08
C GLY A 34 -13.63 -8.12 -6.08
N LEU A 35 -13.73 -6.92 -6.66
CA LEU A 35 -14.75 -6.60 -7.67
C LEU A 35 -14.45 -7.26 -9.02
N PHE A 36 -13.17 -7.42 -9.34
CA PHE A 36 -12.72 -8.07 -10.59
C PHE A 36 -12.62 -9.60 -10.49
N TYR A 37 -13.14 -10.22 -9.42
CA TYR A 37 -13.08 -11.68 -9.28
C TYR A 37 -13.70 -12.39 -10.48
N PHE A 38 -14.88 -11.98 -10.94
CA PHE A 38 -15.58 -12.60 -12.08
C PHE A 38 -14.80 -12.46 -13.38
N ASP A 39 -14.11 -11.34 -13.58
CA ASP A 39 -13.25 -11.13 -14.75
C ASP A 39 -12.02 -12.05 -14.69
N PHE A 40 -11.42 -12.23 -13.50
CA PHE A 40 -10.31 -13.17 -13.31
C PHE A 40 -10.74 -14.63 -13.50
N GLU A 41 -11.96 -14.98 -13.09
CA GLU A 41 -12.51 -16.31 -13.32
C GLU A 41 -12.73 -16.57 -14.81
N THR A 42 -13.33 -15.62 -15.55
CA THR A 42 -13.65 -15.76 -16.96
C THR A 42 -12.43 -15.65 -17.88
N ASP A 43 -11.57 -14.68 -17.65
CA ASP A 43 -10.47 -14.37 -18.57
C ASP A 43 -9.19 -15.16 -18.25
N LEU A 44 -8.93 -15.41 -16.96
CA LEU A 44 -7.72 -16.09 -16.50
C LEU A 44 -7.98 -17.52 -16.00
N ASN A 45 -9.24 -17.99 -16.06
CA ASN A 45 -9.63 -19.32 -15.58
C ASN A 45 -9.20 -19.59 -14.13
N VAL A 46 -9.26 -18.55 -13.27
CA VAL A 46 -8.87 -18.58 -11.86
C VAL A 46 -10.04 -19.06 -11.03
N SER A 47 -9.89 -20.20 -10.35
CA SER A 47 -10.94 -20.69 -9.45
C SER A 47 -11.09 -19.77 -8.21
N MET A 48 -12.29 -19.82 -7.57
CA MET A 48 -12.52 -19.11 -6.32
C MET A 48 -11.54 -19.53 -5.22
N THR A 49 -11.09 -20.80 -5.25
CA THR A 49 -10.08 -21.32 -4.32
C THR A 49 -8.72 -20.68 -4.56
N ASP A 50 -8.28 -20.56 -5.83
CA ASP A 50 -7.01 -19.93 -6.19
C ASP A 50 -7.02 -18.44 -5.83
N PHE A 51 -8.14 -17.76 -6.10
CA PHE A 51 -8.32 -16.36 -5.73
C PHE A 51 -8.23 -16.16 -4.21
N GLY A 52 -8.99 -16.96 -3.43
CA GLY A 52 -8.97 -16.90 -1.97
C GLY A 52 -7.58 -17.21 -1.39
N PHE A 53 -6.87 -18.19 -1.97
CA PHE A 53 -5.53 -18.55 -1.58
C PHE A 53 -4.53 -17.43 -1.88
N ALA A 54 -4.59 -16.82 -3.06
CA ALA A 54 -3.76 -15.68 -3.43
C ALA A 54 -3.99 -14.48 -2.49
N MET A 55 -5.25 -14.18 -2.17
CA MET A 55 -5.60 -13.11 -1.21
C MET A 55 -5.07 -13.41 0.20
N GLY A 56 -5.13 -14.66 0.64
CA GLY A 56 -4.56 -15.11 1.92
C GLY A 56 -3.05 -14.91 1.98
N ILE A 57 -2.32 -15.35 0.94
CA ILE A 57 -0.86 -15.13 0.82
C ILE A 57 -0.54 -13.64 0.77
N GLN A 58 -1.31 -12.85 0.00
CA GLN A 58 -1.13 -11.40 -0.07
C GLN A 58 -1.20 -10.75 1.32
N LEU A 59 -2.19 -11.13 2.13
CA LEU A 59 -2.36 -10.59 3.47
C LEU A 59 -1.22 -10.98 4.41
N LEU A 60 -0.76 -12.24 4.33
CA LEU A 60 0.39 -12.73 5.12
C LEU A 60 1.66 -11.97 4.76
N LEU A 61 1.94 -11.82 3.47
CA LEU A 61 3.16 -11.14 3.00
C LEU A 61 3.10 -9.63 3.28
N TRP A 62 1.94 -9.01 3.13
CA TRP A 62 1.75 -7.63 3.55
C TRP A 62 2.11 -7.42 5.03
N GLY A 63 1.61 -8.28 5.91
CA GLY A 63 1.94 -8.25 7.34
C GLY A 63 3.42 -8.50 7.62
N PHE A 64 4.01 -9.51 6.95
CA PHE A 64 5.41 -9.91 7.14
C PHE A 64 6.40 -8.87 6.59
N PHE A 65 6.15 -8.31 5.41
CA PHE A 65 7.04 -7.34 4.78
C PHE A 65 6.88 -5.91 5.33
N GLY A 66 5.77 -5.59 6.01
CA GLY A 66 5.60 -4.30 6.67
C GLY A 66 6.75 -3.93 7.61
N PRO A 67 7.13 -4.76 8.60
CA PRO A 67 8.30 -4.54 9.45
C PRO A 67 9.62 -4.45 8.68
N ILE A 68 9.81 -5.26 7.63
CA ILE A 68 11.03 -5.24 6.80
C ILE A 68 11.16 -3.90 6.09
N PHE A 69 10.11 -3.43 5.44
CA PHE A 69 10.08 -2.11 4.82
C PHE A 69 10.18 -0.98 5.86
N GLY A 70 9.70 -1.20 7.10
CA GLY A 70 9.93 -0.31 8.22
C GLY A 70 11.42 -0.12 8.51
N ILE A 71 12.18 -1.20 8.61
CA ILE A 71 13.64 -1.18 8.80
C ILE A 71 14.33 -0.47 7.63
N ILE A 72 13.91 -0.75 6.39
CA ILE A 72 14.45 -0.07 5.20
C ILE A 72 14.17 1.44 5.27
N THR A 73 12.96 1.82 5.69
CA THR A 73 12.55 3.22 5.88
C THR A 73 13.41 3.93 6.92
N ASP A 74 13.74 3.24 8.01
CA ASP A 74 14.57 3.81 9.08
C ASP A 74 16.04 3.97 8.65
N LYS A 75 16.55 3.04 7.87
CA LYS A 75 17.97 3.01 7.47
C LYS A 75 18.25 3.83 6.20
N TYR A 76 17.37 3.76 5.21
CA TYR A 76 17.62 4.33 3.87
C TYR A 76 16.63 5.44 3.49
N GLY A 77 15.61 5.67 4.33
CA GLY A 77 14.56 6.65 4.07
C GLY A 77 13.31 6.07 3.40
N GLY A 78 12.17 6.73 3.65
CA GLY A 78 10.87 6.24 3.21
C GLY A 78 10.69 6.21 1.69
N ALA A 79 11.34 7.12 0.96
CA ALA A 79 11.27 7.16 -0.50
C ALA A 79 11.81 5.87 -1.14
N ILE A 80 12.93 5.34 -0.63
CA ILE A 80 13.56 4.11 -1.13
C ILE A 80 12.65 2.91 -0.82
N ALA A 81 12.10 2.83 0.38
CA ALA A 81 11.20 1.75 0.77
C ALA A 81 9.95 1.70 -0.13
N ILE A 82 9.30 2.85 -0.34
CA ILE A 82 8.12 2.97 -1.20
C ILE A 82 8.47 2.64 -2.66
N PHE A 83 9.61 3.11 -3.17
CA PHE A 83 10.06 2.83 -4.54
C PHE A 83 10.30 1.34 -4.78
N LEU A 84 10.97 0.65 -3.84
CA LEU A 84 11.18 -0.79 -3.91
C LEU A 84 9.84 -1.55 -3.93
N GLY A 85 8.93 -1.21 -3.05
CA GLY A 85 7.60 -1.84 -3.03
C GLY A 85 6.80 -1.56 -4.30
N PHE A 86 6.93 -0.36 -4.87
CA PHE A 86 6.31 -0.01 -6.14
C PHE A 86 6.82 -0.89 -7.30
N ILE A 87 8.13 -1.21 -7.33
CA ILE A 87 8.68 -2.15 -8.31
C ILE A 87 8.02 -3.52 -8.19
N PHE A 88 7.91 -4.08 -6.98
CA PHE A 88 7.23 -5.36 -6.77
C PHE A 88 5.76 -5.31 -7.19
N TYR A 89 5.10 -4.21 -6.89
CA TYR A 89 3.71 -4.01 -7.28
C TYR A 89 3.54 -3.98 -8.80
N LEU A 90 4.37 -3.23 -9.51
CA LEU A 90 4.36 -3.15 -10.97
C LEU A 90 4.69 -4.50 -11.62
N LEU A 91 5.67 -5.24 -11.09
CA LEU A 91 6.00 -6.58 -11.58
C LEU A 91 4.80 -7.54 -11.42
N GLY A 92 4.08 -7.46 -10.29
CA GLY A 92 2.87 -8.23 -10.08
C GLY A 92 1.79 -7.88 -11.11
N LEU A 93 1.51 -6.60 -11.34
CA LEU A 93 0.54 -6.16 -12.34
C LEU A 93 0.95 -6.55 -13.76
N ALA A 94 2.23 -6.39 -14.11
CA ALA A 94 2.76 -6.79 -15.42
C ALA A 94 2.63 -8.29 -15.65
N MET A 95 2.84 -9.09 -14.61
CA MET A 95 2.66 -10.54 -14.65
C MET A 95 1.20 -10.93 -14.82
N LEU A 96 0.25 -10.25 -14.16
CA LEU A 96 -1.18 -10.43 -14.39
C LEU A 96 -1.57 -10.10 -15.85
N TYR A 97 -1.05 -8.98 -16.38
CA TYR A 97 -1.31 -8.56 -17.74
C TYR A 97 -0.77 -9.53 -18.80
N SER A 98 0.28 -10.31 -18.49
CA SER A 98 0.85 -11.30 -19.43
C SER A 98 -0.10 -12.45 -19.78
N GLY A 99 -1.23 -12.58 -19.05
CA GLY A 99 -2.30 -13.52 -19.39
C GLY A 99 -1.95 -15.00 -19.23
N ILE A 100 -0.97 -15.33 -18.40
CA ILE A 100 -0.61 -16.74 -18.13
C ILE A 100 -1.68 -17.33 -17.21
N ASN A 101 -2.53 -18.18 -17.78
CA ASN A 101 -3.76 -18.69 -17.17
C ASN A 101 -3.50 -19.93 -16.30
N THR A 102 -2.81 -19.78 -15.17
CA THR A 102 -2.69 -20.83 -14.16
C THR A 102 -2.83 -20.25 -12.76
N GLY A 103 -3.53 -20.96 -11.86
CA GLY A 103 -3.70 -20.54 -10.47
C GLY A 103 -2.37 -20.27 -9.76
N PHE A 104 -1.29 -20.98 -10.14
CA PHE A 104 0.05 -20.74 -9.62
C PHE A 104 0.59 -19.36 -10.00
N TYR A 105 0.52 -18.98 -11.28
CA TYR A 105 0.96 -17.65 -11.73
C TYR A 105 0.12 -16.53 -11.15
N PHE A 106 -1.19 -16.75 -11.03
CA PHE A 106 -2.08 -15.81 -10.35
C PHE A 106 -1.66 -15.61 -8.89
N THR A 107 -1.41 -16.69 -8.16
CA THR A 107 -0.94 -16.63 -6.77
C THR A 107 0.42 -15.95 -6.65
N LEU A 108 1.35 -16.20 -7.57
CA LEU A 108 2.66 -15.57 -7.58
C LEU A 108 2.57 -14.06 -7.85
N SER A 109 1.75 -13.65 -8.80
CA SER A 109 1.58 -12.22 -9.13
C SER A 109 0.78 -11.49 -8.06
N MET A 110 -0.44 -11.94 -7.80
CA MET A 110 -1.42 -11.28 -6.94
C MET A 110 -1.11 -11.49 -5.45
N GLY A 111 -0.74 -12.73 -5.09
CA GLY A 111 -0.42 -13.09 -3.71
C GLY A 111 0.96 -12.60 -3.31
N VAL A 112 2.00 -13.02 -4.05
CA VAL A 112 3.38 -12.79 -3.63
C VAL A 112 3.87 -11.39 -4.03
N LEU A 113 3.93 -11.07 -5.31
CA LEU A 113 4.54 -9.82 -5.77
C LEU A 113 3.77 -8.60 -5.27
N ILE A 114 2.46 -8.58 -5.44
CA ILE A 114 1.63 -7.47 -4.96
C ILE A 114 1.61 -7.45 -3.43
N GLY A 115 1.57 -8.60 -2.75
CA GLY A 115 1.63 -8.70 -1.29
C GLY A 115 2.90 -8.10 -0.70
N VAL A 116 4.06 -8.40 -1.28
CA VAL A 116 5.34 -7.77 -0.92
C VAL A 116 5.30 -6.26 -1.18
N GLY A 117 4.83 -5.86 -2.35
CA GLY A 117 4.69 -4.44 -2.71
C GLY A 117 3.83 -3.65 -1.73
N LEU A 118 2.69 -4.20 -1.33
CA LEU A 118 1.80 -3.61 -0.32
C LEU A 118 2.48 -3.46 1.05
N GLY A 119 3.45 -4.30 1.39
CA GLY A 119 4.24 -4.17 2.61
C GLY A 119 4.93 -2.81 2.74
N SER A 120 5.37 -2.21 1.62
CA SER A 120 6.01 -0.90 1.61
C SER A 120 5.03 0.27 1.78
N THR A 121 3.77 0.06 1.47
CA THR A 121 2.70 1.07 1.59
C THR A 121 1.78 0.81 2.78
N ALA A 122 2.13 -0.18 3.63
CA ALA A 122 1.45 -0.41 4.91
C ALA A 122 1.31 0.92 5.66
N ILE A 123 0.14 1.17 6.23
CA ILE A 123 -0.20 2.45 6.90
C ILE A 123 0.89 2.90 7.91
N SER A 124 1.57 1.95 8.54
CA SER A 124 2.67 2.19 9.47
C SER A 124 3.83 2.99 8.88
N ILE A 125 4.16 2.79 7.60
CA ILE A 125 5.30 3.46 6.95
C ILE A 125 4.99 4.92 6.63
N PRO A 126 3.92 5.27 5.89
CA PRO A 126 3.50 6.65 5.71
C PRO A 126 3.29 7.39 7.04
N VAL A 127 2.69 6.74 8.04
CA VAL A 127 2.52 7.29 9.40
C VAL A 127 3.87 7.58 10.05
N SER A 128 4.85 6.67 9.97
CA SER A 128 6.18 6.88 10.53
C SER A 128 6.94 8.02 9.85
N ILE A 129 6.81 8.14 8.52
CA ILE A 129 7.41 9.25 7.75
C ILE A 129 6.82 10.59 8.21
N VAL A 130 5.49 10.67 8.28
CA VAL A 130 4.80 11.88 8.76
C VAL A 130 5.21 12.19 10.20
N ALA A 131 5.26 11.18 11.07
CA ALA A 131 5.66 11.37 12.47
C ALA A 131 7.07 11.97 12.65
N LYS A 132 8.00 11.69 11.71
CA LYS A 132 9.36 12.27 11.75
C LYS A 132 9.40 13.75 11.31
N HIS A 133 8.43 14.19 10.52
CA HIS A 133 8.38 15.57 9.99
C HIS A 133 7.53 16.52 10.83
N PHE A 134 6.80 16.02 11.84
CA PHE A 134 5.95 16.85 12.68
C PHE A 134 6.44 16.91 14.13
N PRO A 135 6.34 18.08 14.81
CA PRO A 135 6.69 18.22 16.22
C PRO A 135 5.76 17.38 17.10
N LEU A 136 6.25 16.99 18.28
CA LEU A 136 5.53 16.10 19.21
C LEU A 136 4.08 16.56 19.50
N SER A 137 3.85 17.87 19.62
CA SER A 137 2.54 18.45 19.91
C SER A 137 1.49 18.25 18.81
N LYS A 138 1.93 18.08 17.55
CA LYS A 138 1.04 17.95 16.39
C LYS A 138 1.18 16.60 15.69
N ARG A 139 2.10 15.74 16.13
CA ARG A 139 2.38 14.43 15.56
C ARG A 139 1.16 13.53 15.55
N THR A 140 0.45 13.45 16.69
CA THR A 140 -0.77 12.63 16.81
C THR A 140 -1.84 13.04 15.82
N VAL A 141 -2.08 14.34 15.67
CA VAL A 141 -3.07 14.85 14.71
C VAL A 141 -2.67 14.50 13.26
N ALA A 142 -1.40 14.75 12.90
CA ALA A 142 -0.91 14.46 11.56
C ALA A 142 -0.98 12.96 11.22
N THR A 143 -0.60 12.09 12.14
CA THR A 143 -0.67 10.62 11.94
C THR A 143 -2.11 10.11 11.92
N SER A 144 -3.00 10.69 12.73
CA SER A 144 -4.44 10.35 12.71
C SER A 144 -5.10 10.74 11.38
N ILE A 145 -4.69 11.86 10.77
CA ILE A 145 -5.18 12.25 9.43
C ILE A 145 -4.81 11.18 8.40
N VAL A 146 -3.55 10.71 8.37
CA VAL A 146 -3.13 9.66 7.43
C VAL A 146 -3.96 8.38 7.61
N THR A 147 -4.20 7.97 8.85
CA THR A 147 -4.98 6.77 9.16
C THR A 147 -6.46 6.93 8.77
N ALA A 148 -7.07 8.10 9.08
CA ALA A 148 -8.45 8.39 8.74
C ALA A 148 -8.66 8.45 7.22
N VAL A 149 -7.75 9.11 6.49
CA VAL A 149 -7.77 9.19 5.03
C VAL A 149 -7.56 7.80 4.41
N GLY A 150 -6.71 6.95 5.00
CA GLY A 150 -6.56 5.56 4.60
C GLY A 150 -7.88 4.78 4.72
N SER A 151 -8.60 4.96 5.83
CA SER A 151 -9.94 4.35 6.00
C SER A 151 -10.95 4.86 4.97
N PHE A 152 -10.84 6.12 4.57
CA PHE A 152 -11.68 6.67 3.50
C PHE A 152 -11.39 6.03 2.14
N GLY A 153 -10.15 5.58 1.89
CA GLY A 153 -9.79 4.80 0.70
C GLY A 153 -10.59 3.49 0.57
N TYR A 154 -10.90 2.83 1.68
CA TYR A 154 -11.80 1.65 1.68
C TYR A 154 -13.22 1.99 1.23
N PHE A 155 -13.71 3.16 1.58
CA PHE A 155 -15.06 3.61 1.23
C PHE A 155 -15.18 4.05 -0.24
N LEU A 156 -14.12 4.63 -0.80
CA LEU A 156 -14.10 5.09 -2.19
C LEU A 156 -13.95 3.95 -3.20
N SER A 157 -13.35 2.84 -2.81
CA SER A 157 -13.06 1.70 -3.69
C SER A 157 -14.28 1.18 -4.48
N PRO A 158 -15.50 1.04 -3.90
CA PRO A 158 -16.67 0.56 -4.64
C PRO A 158 -17.26 1.59 -5.63
N LEU A 159 -16.75 2.83 -5.65
CA LEU A 159 -17.28 3.91 -6.50
C LEU A 159 -16.54 4.04 -7.85
N PHE A 160 -15.43 3.34 -8.03
CA PHE A 160 -14.61 3.27 -9.24
C PHE A 160 -14.66 1.88 -9.87
#